data_ce9133ccfca5e80ce569e8c1aa07fd04
#
_entry.id   ce9133ccfca5e80ce569e8c1aa07fd04
#
_cell.length_a   1.000
_cell.length_b   1.000
_cell.length_c   1.000
_cell.angle_alpha   90.00
_cell.angle_beta   90.00
_cell.angle_gamma   90.00
#
_symmetry.space_group_name_H-M   'P 1'
#
loop_
_entity.id
_entity.type
_entity.pdbx_description
1 polymer ?
#
loop_
_entity_poly.entity_id
_entity_poly.type
_entity_poly.pdbx_seq_one_letter_code
_entity_poly.pdbx_strand_id
1 'polypeptide(L)'
;MRVCVSIVSAVALFAAACSSGSVTPSAAAPSRREIAVEVGASGYSPSEVAAAAGEEVRLVFTRTSDEGCGQQLVFPDMNIRRDLPLDEAVPVDITMPASGSVAFTCGMGMYRGSVVVR
;
A
#
# COMPACT_ATOMS: atom_id res chain seq x y z
N MET A 1 -68.04 -6.49 -51.07
CA MET A 1 -68.16 -5.06 -50.95
C MET A 1 -67.68 -4.60 -49.60
N ARG A 2 -66.60 -3.80 -49.59
CA ARG A 2 -66.01 -3.03 -48.51
C ARG A 2 -65.40 -3.79 -47.32
N VAL A 3 -64.19 -4.09 -47.39
CA VAL A 3 -63.02 -3.34 -47.05
C VAL A 3 -63.18 -2.57 -45.71
N CYS A 4 -62.56 -3.05 -44.72
CA CYS A 4 -61.97 -2.22 -43.67
C CYS A 4 -60.67 -2.83 -43.25
N VAL A 5 -59.65 -2.17 -43.70
CA VAL A 5 -58.30 -2.33 -43.30
C VAL A 5 -58.12 -1.72 -41.92
N SER A 6 -57.75 -2.46 -40.97
CA SER A 6 -57.27 -1.93 -39.71
C SER A 6 -55.81 -2.23 -39.57
N ILE A 7 -55.06 -1.22 -39.78
CA ILE A 7 -53.63 -1.20 -39.55
C ILE A 7 -53.44 -1.10 -38.02
N VAL A 8 -52.97 -2.15 -37.48
CA VAL A 8 -52.46 -2.11 -36.08
C VAL A 8 -51.00 -1.83 -36.13
N SER A 9 -50.65 -0.62 -35.85
CA SER A 9 -49.28 -0.21 -35.61
C SER A 9 -48.79 -0.86 -34.35
N ALA A 10 -47.86 -1.73 -34.48
CA ALA A 10 -47.11 -2.26 -33.38
C ALA A 10 -46.04 -1.22 -32.99
N VAL A 11 -46.29 -0.55 -31.91
CA VAL A 11 -45.25 0.28 -31.26
C VAL A 11 -44.33 -0.66 -30.54
N ALA A 12 -43.17 -0.88 -31.09
CA ALA A 12 -42.12 -1.56 -30.40
C ALA A 12 -41.51 -0.59 -29.34
N LEU A 13 -41.82 -0.82 -28.11
CA LEU A 13 -41.10 -0.20 -27.02
C LEU A 13 -39.72 -0.82 -26.97
N PHE A 14 -38.77 -0.07 -27.42
CA PHE A 14 -37.38 -0.33 -27.07
C PHE A 14 -37.17 0.06 -25.61
N ALA A 15 -37.17 -0.93 -24.77
CA ALA A 15 -36.62 -0.77 -23.45
C ALA A 15 -35.11 -0.59 -23.58
N ALA A 16 -34.65 0.64 -23.44
CA ALA A 16 -33.22 0.91 -23.28
C ALA A 16 -32.79 0.26 -21.97
N ALA A 17 -32.15 -0.89 -22.07
CA ALA A 17 -31.42 -1.43 -20.95
C ALA A 17 -30.28 -0.46 -20.64
N CYS A 18 -30.42 0.29 -19.60
CA CYS A 18 -29.31 0.98 -18.99
C CYS A 18 -28.32 -0.09 -18.55
N SER A 19 -27.29 -0.30 -19.32
CA SER A 19 -26.12 -0.96 -18.81
C SER A 19 -25.60 -0.10 -17.69
N SER A 20 -25.95 -0.46 -16.49
CA SER A 20 -25.22 -0.01 -15.34
C SER A 20 -23.77 -0.39 -15.60
N GLY A 21 -22.96 0.61 -15.86
CA GLY A 21 -21.54 0.43 -15.94
C GLY A 21 -21.13 -0.24 -14.65
N SER A 22 -20.80 -1.51 -14.72
CA SER A 22 -20.12 -2.16 -13.64
C SER A 22 -18.82 -1.40 -13.44
N VAL A 23 -18.76 -0.64 -12.38
CA VAL A 23 -17.49 -0.19 -11.86
C VAL A 23 -16.79 -1.46 -11.46
N THR A 24 -16.00 -1.98 -12.34
CA THR A 24 -15.02 -2.98 -11.99
C THR A 24 -14.16 -2.30 -10.93
N PRO A 25 -14.17 -2.75 -9.69
CA PRO A 25 -13.13 -2.32 -8.78
C PRO A 25 -11.85 -2.70 -9.52
N SER A 26 -11.06 -1.70 -9.84
CA SER A 26 -9.74 -1.85 -10.39
C SER A 26 -9.13 -3.03 -9.66
N ALA A 27 -8.77 -4.09 -10.39
CA ALA A 27 -8.17 -5.25 -9.80
C ALA A 27 -7.05 -4.70 -8.92
N ALA A 28 -7.29 -4.72 -7.64
CA ALA A 28 -6.39 -4.16 -6.69
C ALA A 28 -5.04 -4.79 -6.96
N ALA A 29 -4.05 -3.98 -7.28
CA ALA A 29 -2.69 -4.34 -7.01
C ALA A 29 -2.72 -5.06 -5.66
N PRO A 30 -2.08 -6.25 -5.51
CA PRO A 30 -2.16 -7.01 -4.29
C PRO A 30 -1.99 -6.04 -3.13
N SER A 31 -2.99 -5.97 -2.27
CA SER A 31 -3.03 -5.00 -1.20
C SER A 31 -1.83 -5.26 -0.31
N ARG A 32 -0.79 -4.49 -0.51
CA ARG A 32 0.38 -4.52 0.35
C ARG A 32 -0.07 -4.10 1.74
N ARG A 33 0.25 -4.92 2.70
CA ARG A 33 0.01 -4.54 4.08
C ARG A 33 0.91 -3.36 4.41
N GLU A 34 0.31 -2.32 4.94
CA GLU A 34 0.99 -1.10 5.32
C GLU A 34 1.21 -1.09 6.82
N ILE A 35 2.44 -0.84 7.23
CA ILE A 35 2.84 -0.79 8.63
C ILE A 35 3.45 0.58 8.90
N ALA A 36 2.87 1.32 9.83
CA ALA A 36 3.40 2.62 10.24
C ALA A 36 4.52 2.43 11.26
N VAL A 37 5.62 3.14 11.05
CA VAL A 37 6.76 3.19 11.98
C VAL A 37 7.08 4.65 12.26
N GLU A 38 7.02 5.03 13.53
CA GLU A 38 7.42 6.35 13.97
C GLU A 38 8.93 6.40 14.23
N VAL A 39 9.59 7.45 13.78
CA VAL A 39 11.01 7.69 14.02
C VAL A 39 11.11 8.86 14.99
N GLY A 40 11.31 8.54 16.26
CA GLY A 40 11.41 9.51 17.33
C GLY A 40 12.86 9.83 17.74
N ALA A 41 13.01 10.59 18.81
CA ALA A 41 14.32 10.97 19.34
C ALA A 41 15.14 9.80 19.88
N SER A 42 14.48 8.69 20.23
CA SER A 42 15.11 7.51 20.82
C SER A 42 15.17 6.29 19.90
N GLY A 43 14.62 6.37 18.70
CA GLY A 43 14.62 5.27 17.74
C GLY A 43 13.29 5.03 17.06
N TYR A 44 13.10 3.82 16.59
CA TYR A 44 11.88 3.40 15.88
C TYR A 44 10.83 2.86 16.84
N SER A 45 9.58 3.19 16.55
CA SER A 45 8.43 2.70 17.29
C SER A 45 7.31 2.27 16.33
N PRO A 46 6.95 1.00 16.22
CA PRO A 46 7.61 -0.15 16.85
C PRO A 46 9.00 -0.41 16.26
N SER A 47 9.91 -0.95 17.04
CA SER A 47 11.24 -1.36 16.56
C SER A 47 11.28 -2.74 15.94
N GLU A 48 10.26 -3.55 16.18
CA GLU A 48 10.09 -4.86 15.60
C GLU A 48 8.66 -5.03 15.08
N VAL A 49 8.55 -5.48 13.85
CA VAL A 49 7.27 -5.80 13.21
C VAL A 49 7.32 -7.19 12.60
N ALA A 50 6.18 -7.82 12.47
CA ALA A 50 6.08 -9.17 11.91
C ALA A 50 5.45 -9.13 10.52
N ALA A 51 5.94 -9.98 9.63
CA ALA A 51 5.38 -10.18 8.31
C ALA A 51 5.51 -11.65 7.89
N ALA A 52 4.71 -12.09 6.93
CA ALA A 52 4.77 -13.46 6.43
C ALA A 52 5.93 -13.64 5.46
N ALA A 53 6.40 -14.88 5.32
CA ALA A 53 7.41 -15.23 4.33
C ALA A 53 6.95 -14.86 2.91
N GLY A 54 7.79 -14.17 2.15
CA GLY A 54 7.49 -13.75 0.78
C GLY A 54 6.46 -12.64 0.66
N GLU A 55 5.96 -12.10 1.76
CA GLU A 55 4.98 -11.02 1.75
C GLU A 55 5.59 -9.71 1.26
N GLU A 56 4.86 -8.99 0.44
CA GLU A 56 5.20 -7.61 0.12
C GLU A 56 4.58 -6.69 1.17
N VAL A 57 5.42 -5.91 1.83
CA VAL A 57 5.03 -5.02 2.92
C VAL A 57 5.45 -3.59 2.58
N ARG A 58 4.57 -2.65 2.84
CA ARG A 58 4.90 -1.23 2.80
C ARG A 58 5.12 -0.72 4.21
N LEU A 59 6.33 -0.33 4.51
CA LEU A 59 6.66 0.36 5.76
C LEU A 59 6.58 1.86 5.53
N VAL A 60 5.79 2.53 6.33
CA VAL A 60 5.64 3.99 6.26
C VAL A 60 6.34 4.58 7.46
N PHE A 61 7.45 5.25 7.21
CA PHE A 61 8.25 5.90 8.24
C PHE A 61 7.89 7.37 8.34
N THR A 62 7.58 7.81 9.54
CA THR A 62 7.32 9.23 9.82
C THR A 62 8.26 9.69 10.93
N ARG A 63 9.13 10.63 10.60
CA ARG A 63 10.03 11.23 11.58
C ARG A 63 9.31 12.34 12.32
N THR A 64 9.21 12.19 13.64
CA THR A 64 8.47 13.11 14.50
C THR A 64 9.38 13.99 15.36
N SER A 65 10.69 13.73 15.36
CA SER A 65 11.66 14.49 16.11
C SER A 65 12.84 14.90 15.23
N ASP A 66 13.31 16.11 15.45
CA ASP A 66 14.53 16.64 14.83
C ASP A 66 15.80 16.22 15.58
N GLU A 67 15.63 15.63 16.74
CA GLU A 67 16.72 15.12 17.57
C GLU A 67 17.12 13.71 17.15
N GLY A 68 18.41 13.40 17.37
CA GLY A 68 18.94 12.07 17.16
C GLY A 68 19.31 11.77 15.71
N CYS A 69 19.33 10.50 15.37
CA CYS A 69 19.89 9.95 14.13
C CYS A 69 18.84 9.61 13.06
N GLY A 70 17.62 10.11 13.19
CA GLY A 70 16.49 9.68 12.38
C GLY A 70 16.42 10.24 10.96
N GLN A 71 17.38 11.04 10.50
CA GLN A 71 17.31 11.73 9.22
C GLN A 71 17.41 10.79 8.02
N GLN A 72 18.03 9.63 8.18
CA GLN A 72 18.25 8.68 7.10
C GLN A 72 17.91 7.28 7.54
N LEU A 73 17.19 6.57 6.66
CA LEU A 73 16.81 5.18 6.84
C LEU A 73 17.63 4.31 5.88
N VAL A 74 18.13 3.19 6.37
CA VAL A 74 18.92 2.24 5.58
C VAL A 74 18.44 0.81 5.82
N PHE A 75 18.21 0.08 4.72
CA PHE A 75 18.02 -1.37 4.72
C PHE A 75 19.28 -2.00 4.11
N PRO A 76 20.27 -2.38 4.92
CA PRO A 76 21.56 -2.82 4.41
C PRO A 76 21.47 -4.09 3.55
N ASP A 77 20.59 -5.02 3.91
CA ASP A 77 20.42 -6.27 3.18
C ASP A 77 19.75 -6.11 1.81
N MET A 78 19.05 -5.00 1.61
CA MET A 78 18.32 -4.69 0.38
C MET A 78 18.95 -3.54 -0.41
N ASN A 79 20.03 -2.98 0.10
CA ASN A 79 20.70 -1.82 -0.49
C ASN A 79 19.72 -0.63 -0.73
N ILE A 80 18.81 -0.42 0.21
CA ILE A 80 17.85 0.68 0.18
C ILE A 80 18.30 1.76 1.15
N ARG A 81 18.26 2.99 0.69
CA ARG A 81 18.54 4.18 1.48
C ARG A 81 17.50 5.25 1.18
N ARG A 82 16.94 5.85 2.23
CA ARG A 82 15.94 6.93 2.11
C ARG A 82 16.23 8.03 3.11
N ASP A 83 16.02 9.26 2.66
CA ASP A 83 16.01 10.40 3.56
C ASP A 83 14.62 10.54 4.17
N LEU A 84 14.57 10.86 5.45
CA LEU A 84 13.33 11.04 6.20
C LEU A 84 13.17 12.51 6.58
N PRO A 85 12.44 13.30 5.79
CA PRO A 85 12.09 14.66 6.19
C PRO A 85 11.24 14.68 7.45
N LEU A 86 11.36 15.72 8.25
CA LEU A 86 10.56 15.87 9.47
C LEU A 86 9.07 15.97 9.14
N ASP A 87 8.24 15.26 9.90
CA ASP A 87 6.78 15.27 9.78
C ASP A 87 6.24 14.84 8.41
N GLU A 88 7.01 14.09 7.65
CA GLU A 88 6.62 13.57 6.36
C GLU A 88 6.63 12.03 6.36
N ALA A 89 5.55 11.43 5.87
CA ALA A 89 5.45 9.98 5.73
C ALA A 89 6.23 9.51 4.49
N VAL A 90 7.18 8.62 4.68
CA VAL A 90 8.01 8.06 3.60
C VAL A 90 7.73 6.57 3.48
N PRO A 91 7.07 6.12 2.40
CA PRO A 91 6.81 4.71 2.19
C PRO A 91 8.04 3.99 1.63
N VAL A 92 8.30 2.80 2.17
CA VAL A 92 9.33 1.89 1.66
C VAL A 92 8.71 0.52 1.44
N ASP A 93 8.75 0.05 0.21
CA ASP A 93 8.24 -1.27 -0.15
C ASP A 93 9.34 -2.30 -0.06
N ILE A 94 9.10 -3.37 0.67
CA ILE A 94 10.02 -4.50 0.79
C ILE A 94 9.31 -5.82 0.53
N THR A 95 10.06 -6.80 0.05
CA THR A 95 9.61 -8.19 -0.07
C THR A 95 10.30 -9.01 0.99
N MET A 96 9.53 -9.69 1.81
CA MET A 96 10.09 -10.50 2.89
C MET A 96 10.81 -11.73 2.35
N PRO A 97 11.93 -12.14 2.97
CA PRO A 97 12.58 -13.39 2.64
C PRO A 97 11.73 -14.59 3.08
N ALA A 98 12.17 -15.78 2.70
CA ALA A 98 11.49 -17.03 3.08
C ALA A 98 11.60 -17.31 4.58
N SER A 99 12.62 -16.81 5.23
CA SER A 99 12.86 -16.98 6.67
C SER A 99 13.79 -15.88 7.19
N GLY A 100 13.82 -15.71 8.51
CA GLY A 100 14.70 -14.76 9.17
C GLY A 100 14.07 -13.39 9.36
N SER A 101 14.84 -12.35 9.19
CA SER A 101 14.40 -10.97 9.38
C SER A 101 15.10 -10.01 8.43
N VAL A 102 14.46 -8.87 8.23
CA VAL A 102 15.04 -7.74 7.48
C VAL A 102 15.32 -6.62 8.47
N ALA A 103 16.59 -6.29 8.62
CA ALA A 103 16.99 -5.22 9.51
C ALA A 103 16.90 -3.86 8.81
N PHE A 104 16.56 -2.83 9.57
CA PHE A 104 16.66 -1.44 9.13
C PHE A 104 17.33 -0.61 10.22
N THR A 105 18.10 0.37 9.81
CA THR A 105 18.88 1.23 10.71
C THR A 105 18.80 2.68 10.24
N CYS A 106 19.24 3.60 11.12
CA CYS A 106 19.56 4.95 10.66
C CYS A 106 20.92 4.99 9.96
N GLY A 107 21.23 6.10 9.30
CA GLY A 107 22.48 6.23 8.54
C GLY A 107 23.76 5.98 9.34
N MET A 108 23.73 6.24 10.65
CA MET A 108 24.86 6.02 11.57
C MET A 108 24.76 4.67 12.32
N GLY A 109 23.70 3.90 12.12
CA GLY A 109 23.50 2.62 12.77
C GLY A 109 23.14 2.69 14.25
N MET A 110 22.80 3.86 14.78
CA MET A 110 22.41 4.06 16.18
C MET A 110 20.98 3.61 16.46
N TYR A 111 20.07 3.84 15.53
CA TYR A 111 18.71 3.31 15.60
C TYR A 111 18.65 1.99 14.87
N ARG A 112 17.95 1.04 15.43
CA ARG A 112 17.80 -0.29 14.85
C ARG A 112 16.36 -0.78 14.96
N GLY A 113 15.92 -1.42 13.90
CA GLY A 113 14.65 -2.12 13.89
C GLY A 113 14.72 -3.31 12.97
N SER A 114 13.68 -4.12 12.99
CA SER A 114 13.60 -5.30 12.13
C SER A 114 12.17 -5.66 11.76
N VAL A 115 12.03 -6.29 10.60
CA VAL A 115 10.81 -6.98 10.19
C VAL A 115 11.10 -8.46 10.24
N VAL A 116 10.37 -9.19 11.07
CA VAL A 116 10.62 -10.61 11.34
C VAL A 116 9.61 -11.47 10.60
N VAL A 117 10.07 -12.53 9.96
CA VAL A 117 9.20 -13.52 9.33
C VAL A 117 8.55 -14.38 10.41
N ARG A 118 7.23 -14.43 10.40
CA ARG A 118 6.42 -15.22 11.34
C ARG A 118 5.27 -15.92 10.63
#